data_6a50621fa38ae4ad0b49c44e863af3fc
#
_entry.id   6a50621fa38ae4ad0b49c44e863af3fc
#
_cell.length_a   1.000
_cell.length_b   1.000
_cell.length_c   1.000
_cell.angle_alpha   90.00
_cell.angle_beta   90.00
_cell.angle_gamma   90.00
#
_symmetry.space_group_name_H-M   'P 1'
#
loop_
_entity.id
_entity.type
_entity.pdbx_description
1 polymer ?
#
loop_
_entity_poly.entity_id
_entity_poly.type
_entity_poly.pdbx_seq_one_letter_code
_entity_poly.pdbx_strand_id
1 'polypeptide(L)'
;MCLSRWCIGGVSVSYVLIFMSATSENNKRIAKNTLFLYMRMLLIMGVTLYTSRIVLQVLGVEDFGIYNVVGGIVALLGFISSSMSISIQRFLSYEMGRKNYEKVSRAFSMALQIHGIIAVVVMMLLETAGIYFLRCKMVIPIDRMDSALSVFHCSVLACGFSIVQVPFIALIIAYERMGLYAYIGIVDTMLKLAIAFLLGWIAYDSLALYGGLMLVATIVITLAYVMVCHLSFKEIRYQCIWDTRLFGSLTRFASWSALGEMAWGFTLQGVNIVLNLFFGTVVNAAY
;
A
#
# COMPACT_ATOMS: atom_id res chain seq x y z
N MET A 1 -56.37 -21.33 11.05
CA MET A 1 -56.67 -20.03 10.40
C MET A 1 -55.60 -19.83 9.32
N CYS A 2 -55.98 -20.05 8.06
CA CYS A 2 -55.09 -20.00 6.90
C CYS A 2 -54.67 -18.56 6.58
N LEU A 3 -53.37 -18.25 6.61
CA LEU A 3 -52.79 -17.09 5.94
C LEU A 3 -52.44 -17.53 4.50
N SER A 4 -53.23 -17.02 3.58
CA SER A 4 -53.22 -17.29 2.13
C SER A 4 -51.82 -16.99 1.55
N ARG A 5 -51.23 -18.01 0.92
CA ARG A 5 -50.08 -17.93 0.01
C ARG A 5 -50.47 -17.09 -1.22
N TRP A 6 -50.04 -15.89 -1.28
CA TRP A 6 -50.04 -15.12 -2.53
C TRP A 6 -48.79 -15.52 -3.36
N CYS A 7 -49.04 -16.32 -4.41
CA CYS A 7 -48.03 -16.59 -5.44
C CYS A 7 -48.25 -15.60 -6.58
N ILE A 8 -47.33 -14.68 -6.78
CA ILE A 8 -47.24 -13.91 -8.02
C ILE A 8 -46.07 -14.53 -8.80
N GLY A 9 -46.38 -15.22 -9.93
CA GLY A 9 -45.37 -15.75 -10.85
C GLY A 9 -44.45 -16.84 -10.29
N GLY A 10 -44.97 -17.77 -9.45
CA GLY A 10 -44.22 -18.97 -9.03
C GLY A 10 -43.15 -18.74 -7.95
N VAL A 11 -42.93 -17.50 -7.49
CA VAL A 11 -41.95 -17.16 -6.43
C VAL A 11 -42.72 -16.82 -5.15
N SER A 12 -42.43 -17.53 -4.07
CA SER A 12 -43.03 -17.24 -2.75
C SER A 12 -42.61 -15.85 -2.27
N VAL A 13 -43.57 -15.05 -1.75
CA VAL A 13 -43.31 -13.72 -1.15
C VAL A 13 -42.23 -13.79 -0.08
N SER A 14 -42.11 -14.92 0.64
CA SER A 14 -41.01 -15.15 1.59
C SER A 14 -39.63 -15.12 0.92
N TYR A 15 -39.48 -15.65 -0.29
CA TYR A 15 -38.18 -15.57 -1.00
C TYR A 15 -37.84 -14.15 -1.43
N VAL A 16 -38.82 -13.38 -1.87
CA VAL A 16 -38.63 -11.98 -2.25
C VAL A 16 -38.23 -11.13 -1.03
N LEU A 17 -38.90 -11.32 0.12
CA LEU A 17 -38.58 -10.64 1.36
C LEU A 17 -37.20 -11.03 1.90
N ILE A 18 -36.80 -12.30 1.84
CA ILE A 18 -35.46 -12.76 2.22
C ILE A 18 -34.41 -12.16 1.28
N PHE A 19 -34.67 -12.10 -0.02
CA PHE A 19 -33.77 -11.52 -1.00
C PHE A 19 -33.61 -10.01 -0.81
N MET A 20 -34.70 -9.29 -0.55
CA MET A 20 -34.69 -7.86 -0.24
C MET A 20 -33.99 -7.55 1.09
N SER A 21 -34.17 -8.38 2.12
CA SER A 21 -33.50 -8.27 3.39
C SER A 21 -31.98 -8.48 3.25
N ALA A 22 -31.55 -9.54 2.56
CA ALA A 22 -30.16 -9.83 2.29
C ALA A 22 -29.47 -8.71 1.46
N THR A 23 -30.19 -8.13 0.49
CA THR A 23 -29.70 -6.99 -0.29
C THR A 23 -29.55 -5.75 0.57
N SER A 24 -30.48 -5.48 1.49
CA SER A 24 -30.40 -4.34 2.40
C SER A 24 -29.23 -4.45 3.38
N GLU A 25 -28.96 -5.63 3.93
CA GLU A 25 -27.80 -5.86 4.80
C GLU A 25 -26.47 -5.73 4.06
N ASN A 26 -26.38 -6.26 2.85
CA ASN A 26 -25.21 -6.09 1.98
C ASN A 26 -24.97 -4.60 1.67
N ASN A 27 -26.00 -3.84 1.34
CA ASN A 27 -25.90 -2.42 1.05
C ASN A 27 -25.42 -1.63 2.28
N LYS A 28 -25.93 -1.94 3.48
CA LYS A 28 -25.45 -1.33 4.73
C LYS A 28 -23.99 -1.65 5.00
N ARG A 29 -23.55 -2.91 4.74
CA ARG A 29 -22.15 -3.31 4.90
C ARG A 29 -21.24 -2.57 3.93
N ILE A 30 -21.64 -2.48 2.66
CA ILE A 30 -20.91 -1.73 1.63
C ILE A 30 -20.83 -0.24 2.02
N ALA A 31 -21.94 0.38 2.38
CA ALA A 31 -21.98 1.78 2.79
C ALA A 31 -21.08 2.05 4.00
N LYS A 32 -21.11 1.17 5.02
CA LYS A 32 -20.24 1.26 6.19
C LYS A 32 -18.77 1.14 5.82
N ASN A 33 -18.39 0.18 4.99
CA ASN A 33 -17.02 -0.02 4.54
C ASN A 33 -16.52 1.20 3.73
N THR A 34 -17.36 1.72 2.84
CA THR A 34 -17.06 2.92 2.06
C THR A 34 -16.87 4.13 2.95
N LEU A 35 -17.73 4.33 3.95
CA LEU A 35 -17.61 5.43 4.92
C LEU A 35 -16.27 5.33 5.68
N PHE A 36 -15.89 4.15 6.16
CA PHE A 36 -14.59 3.96 6.82
C PHE A 36 -13.40 4.32 5.93
N LEU A 37 -13.46 3.96 4.63
CA LEU A 37 -12.41 4.29 3.68
C LEU A 37 -12.33 5.81 3.43
N TYR A 38 -13.46 6.51 3.27
CA TYR A 38 -13.47 7.97 3.12
C TYR A 38 -12.97 8.69 4.36
N MET A 39 -13.45 8.32 5.54
CA MET A 39 -12.98 8.91 6.81
C MET A 39 -11.48 8.72 7.01
N ARG A 40 -10.98 7.50 6.72
CA ARG A 40 -9.54 7.20 6.72
C ARG A 40 -8.79 8.11 5.75
N MET A 41 -9.27 8.24 4.49
CA MET A 41 -8.60 9.03 3.46
C MET A 41 -8.50 10.50 3.84
N LEU A 42 -9.59 11.11 4.31
CA LEU A 42 -9.63 12.51 4.77
C LEU A 42 -8.69 12.74 5.96
N LEU A 43 -8.71 11.84 6.95
CA LEU A 43 -7.85 11.94 8.12
C LEU A 43 -6.38 11.81 7.74
N ILE A 44 -6.02 10.80 6.95
CA ILE A 44 -4.64 10.58 6.48
C ILE A 44 -4.17 11.80 5.69
N MET A 45 -4.98 12.33 4.77
CA MET A 45 -4.61 13.50 3.98
C MET A 45 -4.34 14.73 4.86
N GLY A 46 -5.25 15.03 5.79
CA GLY A 46 -5.08 16.17 6.70
C GLY A 46 -3.84 16.04 7.58
N VAL A 47 -3.64 14.87 8.19
CA VAL A 47 -2.48 14.61 9.05
C VAL A 47 -1.18 14.61 8.24
N THR A 48 -1.16 14.06 7.02
CA THR A 48 0.03 14.04 6.17
C THR A 48 0.44 15.46 5.75
N LEU A 49 -0.51 16.31 5.38
CA LEU A 49 -0.23 17.72 5.07
C LEU A 49 0.36 18.46 6.28
N TYR A 50 -0.18 18.21 7.46
CA TYR A 50 0.35 18.80 8.70
C TYR A 50 1.74 18.25 9.04
N THR A 51 1.94 16.94 8.93
CA THR A 51 3.23 16.27 9.16
C THR A 51 4.32 16.80 8.22
N SER A 52 4.03 16.94 6.92
CA SER A 52 5.02 17.44 5.96
C SER A 52 5.46 18.86 6.28
N ARG A 53 4.56 19.71 6.79
CA ARG A 53 4.91 21.05 7.25
C ARG A 53 5.88 21.02 8.45
N ILE A 54 5.61 20.15 9.43
CA ILE A 54 6.48 20.01 10.61
C ILE A 54 7.85 19.49 10.19
N VAL A 55 7.89 18.45 9.36
CA VAL A 55 9.15 17.86 8.89
C VAL A 55 9.97 18.88 8.10
N LEU A 56 9.34 19.69 7.23
CA LEU A 56 10.00 20.77 6.52
C LEU A 56 10.58 21.84 7.47
N GLN A 57 9.87 22.19 8.55
CA GLN A 57 10.34 23.15 9.54
C GLN A 57 11.51 22.61 10.35
N VAL A 58 11.55 21.33 10.68
CA VAL A 58 12.58 20.70 11.52
C VAL A 58 13.82 20.33 10.70
N LEU A 59 13.65 19.73 9.53
CA LEU A 59 14.77 19.36 8.65
C LEU A 59 15.35 20.56 7.90
N GLY A 60 14.54 21.58 7.65
CA GLY A 60 14.88 22.65 6.70
C GLY A 60 14.70 22.23 5.25
N VAL A 61 14.84 23.20 4.34
CA VAL A 61 14.55 23.01 2.91
C VAL A 61 15.52 22.01 2.27
N GLU A 62 16.77 22.06 2.66
CA GLU A 62 17.85 21.26 2.06
C GLU A 62 17.68 19.76 2.39
N ASP A 63 17.64 19.41 3.68
CA ASP A 63 17.50 18.04 4.13
C ASP A 63 16.14 17.42 3.74
N PHE A 64 15.06 18.23 3.76
CA PHE A 64 13.76 17.83 3.25
C PHE A 64 13.80 17.56 1.74
N GLY A 65 14.56 18.36 0.98
CA GLY A 65 14.81 18.14 -0.44
C GLY A 65 15.55 16.81 -0.69
N ILE A 66 16.61 16.52 0.07
CA ILE A 66 17.35 15.25 -0.01
C ILE A 66 16.43 14.06 0.29
N TYR A 67 15.63 14.15 1.36
CA TYR A 67 14.65 13.10 1.71
C TYR A 67 13.64 12.84 0.58
N ASN A 68 13.11 13.88 -0.07
CA ASN A 68 12.18 13.75 -1.18
C ASN A 68 12.83 13.11 -2.42
N VAL A 69 14.08 13.45 -2.71
CA VAL A 69 14.86 12.84 -3.80
C VAL A 69 15.05 11.34 -3.55
N VAL A 70 15.49 10.98 -2.36
CA VAL A 70 15.66 9.57 -1.94
C VAL A 70 14.32 8.82 -2.01
N GLY A 71 13.27 9.39 -1.44
CA GLY A 71 11.92 8.83 -1.47
C GLY A 71 11.38 8.67 -2.89
N GLY A 72 11.67 9.62 -3.80
CA GLY A 72 11.31 9.57 -5.20
C GLY A 72 11.93 8.38 -5.94
N ILE A 73 13.23 8.11 -5.72
CA ILE A 73 13.92 6.95 -6.29
C ILE A 73 13.22 5.64 -5.86
N VAL A 74 12.93 5.52 -4.57
CA VAL A 74 12.25 4.33 -4.02
C VAL A 74 10.81 4.22 -4.54
N ALA A 75 10.09 5.32 -4.65
CA ALA A 75 8.70 5.35 -5.11
C ALA A 75 8.54 4.92 -6.58
N LEU A 76 9.58 5.07 -7.43
CA LEU A 76 9.54 4.61 -8.82
C LEU A 76 9.22 3.11 -8.96
N LEU A 77 9.55 2.30 -7.95
CA LEU A 77 9.28 0.86 -7.97
C LEU A 77 7.94 0.47 -7.31
N GLY A 78 7.21 1.46 -6.78
CA GLY A 78 5.94 1.23 -6.08
C GLY A 78 4.83 0.61 -6.95
N PHE A 79 4.84 0.83 -8.29
CA PHE A 79 3.86 0.26 -9.20
C PHE A 79 3.86 -1.28 -9.21
N ILE A 80 5.00 -1.90 -8.91
CA ILE A 80 5.13 -3.37 -8.83
C ILE A 80 4.22 -3.89 -7.70
N SER A 81 4.25 -3.23 -6.55
CA SER A 81 3.44 -3.61 -5.39
C SER A 81 1.94 -3.42 -5.61
N SER A 82 1.51 -2.34 -6.26
CA SER A 82 0.08 -2.09 -6.54
C SER A 82 -0.51 -3.12 -7.50
N SER A 83 0.18 -3.43 -8.58
CA SER A 83 -0.25 -4.43 -9.57
C SER A 83 -0.39 -5.82 -8.97
N MET A 84 0.57 -6.23 -8.14
CA MET A 84 0.53 -7.51 -7.45
C MET A 84 -0.60 -7.56 -6.41
N SER A 85 -0.84 -6.46 -5.68
CA SER A 85 -1.93 -6.35 -4.71
C SER A 85 -3.30 -6.65 -5.33
N ILE A 86 -3.59 -6.03 -6.49
CA ILE A 86 -4.85 -6.25 -7.23
C ILE A 86 -4.99 -7.73 -7.63
N SER A 87 -3.91 -8.34 -8.13
CA SER A 87 -3.89 -9.74 -8.51
C SER A 87 -4.23 -10.66 -7.34
N ILE A 88 -3.59 -10.45 -6.19
CA ILE A 88 -3.80 -11.26 -4.99
C ILE A 88 -5.21 -11.09 -4.46
N GLN A 89 -5.70 -9.84 -4.32
CA GLN A 89 -7.05 -9.56 -3.85
C GLN A 89 -8.11 -10.30 -4.69
N ARG A 90 -7.96 -10.27 -6.01
CA ARG A 90 -8.87 -10.99 -6.91
C ARG A 90 -8.88 -12.49 -6.65
N PHE A 91 -7.70 -13.12 -6.54
CA PHE A 91 -7.60 -14.56 -6.29
C PHE A 91 -8.17 -14.95 -4.93
N LEU A 92 -7.82 -14.21 -3.88
CA LEU A 92 -8.31 -14.46 -2.54
C LEU A 92 -9.83 -14.31 -2.48
N SER A 93 -10.38 -13.21 -3.01
CA SER A 93 -11.83 -12.97 -3.02
C SER A 93 -12.61 -14.04 -3.80
N TYR A 94 -12.06 -14.52 -4.93
CA TYR A 94 -12.67 -15.57 -5.74
C TYR A 94 -12.75 -16.91 -4.97
N GLU A 95 -11.64 -17.36 -4.38
CA GLU A 95 -11.63 -18.64 -3.63
C GLU A 95 -12.39 -18.53 -2.29
N MET A 96 -12.43 -17.35 -1.68
CA MET A 96 -13.30 -17.10 -0.51
C MET A 96 -14.77 -17.18 -0.86
N GLY A 97 -15.20 -16.63 -2.00
CA GLY A 97 -16.58 -16.75 -2.48
C GLY A 97 -17.00 -18.22 -2.70
N ARG A 98 -16.04 -19.09 -3.00
CA ARG A 98 -16.23 -20.56 -3.10
C ARG A 98 -16.10 -21.30 -1.77
N LYS A 99 -15.82 -20.60 -0.68
CA LYS A 99 -15.58 -21.17 0.66
C LYS A 99 -14.42 -22.19 0.71
N ASN A 100 -13.45 -22.06 -0.19
CA ASN A 100 -12.30 -22.96 -0.29
C ASN A 100 -11.10 -22.40 0.47
N TYR A 101 -11.13 -22.46 1.80
CA TYR A 101 -10.10 -21.90 2.66
C TYR A 101 -8.71 -22.53 2.47
N GLU A 102 -8.64 -23.77 2.01
CA GLU A 102 -7.37 -24.43 1.67
C GLU A 102 -6.69 -23.72 0.50
N LYS A 103 -7.44 -23.44 -0.57
CA LYS A 103 -6.90 -22.68 -1.72
C LYS A 103 -6.58 -21.23 -1.36
N VAL A 104 -7.36 -20.61 -0.47
CA VAL A 104 -7.06 -19.27 0.06
C VAL A 104 -5.70 -19.29 0.79
N SER A 105 -5.44 -20.30 1.66
CA SER A 105 -4.17 -20.45 2.36
C SER A 105 -3.01 -20.68 1.38
N ARG A 106 -3.20 -21.51 0.35
CA ARG A 106 -2.18 -21.71 -0.70
C ARG A 106 -1.87 -20.45 -1.49
N ALA A 107 -2.93 -19.71 -1.91
CA ALA A 107 -2.77 -18.47 -2.66
C ALA A 107 -2.08 -17.38 -1.82
N PHE A 108 -2.45 -17.23 -0.55
CA PHE A 108 -1.81 -16.32 0.39
C PHE A 108 -0.33 -16.68 0.60
N SER A 109 -0.01 -17.96 0.84
CA SER A 109 1.36 -18.43 1.04
C SER A 109 2.23 -18.20 -0.19
N MET A 110 1.68 -18.48 -1.39
CA MET A 110 2.36 -18.21 -2.65
C MET A 110 2.60 -16.72 -2.88
N ALA A 111 1.59 -15.88 -2.57
CA ALA A 111 1.71 -14.44 -2.64
C ALA A 111 2.83 -13.92 -1.73
N LEU A 112 2.92 -14.43 -0.49
CA LEU A 112 3.96 -14.04 0.46
C LEU A 112 5.37 -14.43 -0.03
N GLN A 113 5.52 -15.63 -0.60
CA GLN A 113 6.80 -16.08 -1.18
C GLN A 113 7.21 -15.20 -2.38
N ILE A 114 6.27 -14.90 -3.29
CA ILE A 114 6.51 -14.02 -4.44
C ILE A 114 6.94 -12.63 -3.96
N HIS A 115 6.23 -12.04 -2.99
CA HIS A 115 6.58 -10.71 -2.46
C HIS A 115 7.91 -10.71 -1.72
N GLY A 116 8.27 -11.80 -1.04
CA GLY A 116 9.59 -11.97 -0.45
C GLY A 116 10.70 -11.93 -1.52
N ILE A 117 10.52 -12.64 -2.63
CA ILE A 117 11.48 -12.62 -3.76
C ILE A 117 11.53 -11.22 -4.39
N ILE A 118 10.38 -10.60 -4.65
CA ILE A 118 10.30 -9.24 -5.22
C ILE A 118 10.99 -8.23 -4.30
N ALA A 119 10.77 -8.31 -2.99
CA ALA A 119 11.41 -7.43 -2.02
C ALA A 119 12.94 -7.52 -2.09
N VAL A 120 13.48 -8.74 -2.13
CA VAL A 120 14.94 -8.96 -2.25
C VAL A 120 15.47 -8.40 -3.57
N VAL A 121 14.80 -8.68 -4.70
CA VAL A 121 15.22 -8.19 -6.02
C VAL A 121 15.17 -6.66 -6.09
N VAL A 122 14.09 -6.05 -5.58
CA VAL A 122 13.93 -4.58 -5.55
C VAL A 122 14.97 -3.95 -4.65
N MET A 123 15.23 -4.50 -3.47
CA MET A 123 16.28 -4.01 -2.58
C MET A 123 17.66 -4.08 -3.24
N MET A 124 18.01 -5.19 -3.90
CA MET A 124 19.28 -5.31 -4.63
C MET A 124 19.40 -4.31 -5.78
N LEU A 125 18.32 -4.09 -6.54
CA LEU A 125 18.30 -3.09 -7.61
C LEU A 125 18.47 -1.66 -7.06
N LEU A 126 17.80 -1.32 -5.98
CA LEU A 126 17.94 -0.03 -5.35
C LEU A 126 19.35 0.17 -4.78
N GLU A 127 19.91 -0.80 -4.06
CA GLU A 127 21.27 -0.72 -3.51
C GLU A 127 22.34 -0.60 -4.60
N THR A 128 22.13 -1.16 -5.77
CA THR A 128 23.12 -1.05 -6.88
C THR A 128 22.87 0.20 -7.72
N ALA A 129 21.74 0.26 -8.42
CA ALA A 129 21.41 1.34 -9.34
C ALA A 129 21.08 2.64 -8.62
N GLY A 130 20.40 2.58 -7.47
CA GLY A 130 20.01 3.75 -6.69
C GLY A 130 21.20 4.48 -6.07
N ILE A 131 22.16 3.76 -5.52
CA ILE A 131 23.41 4.36 -4.99
C ILE A 131 24.21 5.01 -6.13
N TYR A 132 24.33 4.34 -7.30
CA TYR A 132 24.96 4.94 -8.45
C TYR A 132 24.28 6.26 -8.85
N PHE A 133 22.95 6.25 -8.90
CA PHE A 133 22.18 7.44 -9.26
C PHE A 133 22.33 8.55 -8.23
N LEU A 134 22.28 8.22 -6.95
CA LEU A 134 22.45 9.17 -5.85
C LEU A 134 23.83 9.86 -5.86
N ARG A 135 24.90 9.08 -6.08
CA ARG A 135 26.27 9.60 -6.07
C ARG A 135 26.69 10.33 -7.36
N CYS A 136 26.18 9.87 -8.52
CA CYS A 136 26.71 10.32 -9.81
C CYS A 136 25.78 11.30 -10.53
N LYS A 137 24.48 11.33 -10.21
CA LYS A 137 23.48 12.12 -10.95
C LYS A 137 22.80 13.18 -10.11
N MET A 138 22.76 13.01 -8.78
CA MET A 138 22.14 13.99 -7.91
C MET A 138 23.12 15.02 -7.40
N VAL A 139 22.64 16.26 -7.27
CA VAL A 139 23.40 17.36 -6.72
C VAL A 139 23.11 17.41 -5.22
N ILE A 140 23.93 16.71 -4.43
CA ILE A 140 23.85 16.69 -2.96
C ILE A 140 25.13 17.30 -2.43
N PRO A 141 25.07 18.22 -1.43
CA PRO A 141 26.25 18.75 -0.77
C PRO A 141 27.12 17.64 -0.18
N ILE A 142 28.45 17.80 -0.30
CA ILE A 142 29.42 16.76 0.11
C ILE A 142 29.31 16.46 1.60
N ASP A 143 29.09 17.49 2.42
CA ASP A 143 28.91 17.40 3.87
C ASP A 143 27.61 16.68 4.30
N ARG A 144 26.61 16.55 3.40
CA ARG A 144 25.33 15.86 3.63
C ARG A 144 25.25 14.48 2.99
N MET A 145 26.27 14.07 2.23
CA MET A 145 26.25 12.82 1.48
C MET A 145 26.14 11.58 2.38
N ASP A 146 26.79 11.55 3.53
CA ASP A 146 26.73 10.42 4.46
C ASP A 146 25.33 10.27 5.09
N SER A 147 24.69 11.39 5.46
CA SER A 147 23.32 11.40 5.96
C SER A 147 22.33 10.99 4.86
N ALA A 148 22.52 11.44 3.63
CA ALA A 148 21.70 11.05 2.48
C ALA A 148 21.80 9.54 2.18
N LEU A 149 23.00 8.95 2.25
CA LEU A 149 23.21 7.51 2.10
C LEU A 149 22.54 6.73 3.24
N SER A 150 22.66 7.17 4.48
CA SER A 150 22.00 6.54 5.62
C SER A 150 20.48 6.52 5.47
N VAL A 151 19.87 7.63 5.06
CA VAL A 151 18.44 7.72 4.76
C VAL A 151 18.07 6.81 3.59
N PHE A 152 18.92 6.74 2.56
CA PHE A 152 18.69 5.88 1.41
C PHE A 152 18.63 4.41 1.80
N HIS A 153 19.61 3.90 2.55
CA HIS A 153 19.61 2.52 3.04
C HIS A 153 18.39 2.22 3.93
N CYS A 154 18.04 3.13 4.84
CA CYS A 154 16.82 2.99 5.64
C CYS A 154 15.55 2.95 4.77
N SER A 155 15.47 3.78 3.73
CA SER A 155 14.34 3.82 2.81
C SER A 155 14.24 2.56 1.96
N VAL A 156 15.37 1.99 1.51
CA VAL A 156 15.42 0.72 0.77
C VAL A 156 14.92 -0.43 1.64
N LEU A 157 15.36 -0.51 2.89
CA LEU A 157 14.86 -1.51 3.84
C LEU A 157 13.38 -1.33 4.12
N ALA A 158 12.92 -0.10 4.35
CA ALA A 158 11.49 0.20 4.55
C ALA A 158 10.65 -0.20 3.32
N CYS A 159 11.15 0.02 2.11
CA CYS A 159 10.52 -0.44 0.87
C CYS A 159 10.37 -1.97 0.85
N GLY A 160 11.42 -2.72 1.21
CA GLY A 160 11.38 -4.17 1.31
C GLY A 160 10.28 -4.67 2.27
N PHE A 161 10.18 -4.08 3.47
CA PHE A 161 9.11 -4.40 4.43
C PHE A 161 7.73 -4.03 3.88
N SER A 162 7.59 -2.89 3.21
CA SER A 162 6.33 -2.46 2.59
C SER A 162 5.88 -3.42 1.49
N ILE A 163 6.80 -3.99 0.70
CA ILE A 163 6.48 -5.00 -0.32
C ILE A 163 5.96 -6.29 0.36
N VAL A 164 6.62 -6.77 1.41
CA VAL A 164 6.19 -7.97 2.15
C VAL A 164 4.85 -7.77 2.85
N GLN A 165 4.47 -6.55 3.17
CA GLN A 165 3.19 -6.19 3.79
C GLN A 165 1.98 -6.38 2.85
N VAL A 166 2.17 -6.28 1.53
CA VAL A 166 1.10 -6.28 0.52
C VAL A 166 0.16 -7.49 0.60
N PRO A 167 0.63 -8.75 0.72
CA PRO A 167 -0.26 -9.91 0.86
C PRO A 167 -1.18 -9.85 2.09
N PHE A 168 -0.71 -9.31 3.20
CA PHE A 168 -1.51 -9.16 4.42
C PHE A 168 -2.61 -8.12 4.23
N ILE A 169 -2.30 -6.99 3.59
CA ILE A 169 -3.30 -5.98 3.22
C ILE A 169 -4.35 -6.59 2.27
N ALA A 170 -3.90 -7.32 1.24
CA ALA A 170 -4.78 -7.98 0.28
C ALA A 170 -5.74 -8.98 0.96
N LEU A 171 -5.25 -9.72 1.98
CA LEU A 171 -6.05 -10.63 2.77
C LEU A 171 -7.15 -9.91 3.57
N ILE A 172 -6.79 -8.82 4.27
CA ILE A 172 -7.76 -8.01 5.05
C ILE A 172 -8.87 -7.45 4.14
N ILE A 173 -8.48 -6.96 2.95
CA ILE A 173 -9.43 -6.42 1.97
C ILE A 173 -10.32 -7.53 1.40
N ALA A 174 -9.75 -8.70 1.08
CA ALA A 174 -10.51 -9.85 0.58
C ALA A 174 -11.55 -10.35 1.60
N TYR A 175 -11.24 -10.30 2.89
CA TYR A 175 -12.19 -10.57 3.99
C TYR A 175 -13.18 -9.42 4.27
N GLU A 176 -13.15 -8.35 3.46
CA GLU A 176 -13.97 -7.14 3.65
C GLU A 176 -13.85 -6.50 5.05
N ARG A 177 -12.72 -6.72 5.74
CA ARG A 177 -12.46 -6.12 7.05
C ARG A 177 -11.88 -4.71 6.90
N MET A 178 -12.61 -3.84 6.19
CA MET A 178 -12.17 -2.47 5.88
C MET A 178 -11.91 -1.62 7.13
N GLY A 179 -12.61 -1.92 8.24
CA GLY A 179 -12.35 -1.25 9.52
C GLY A 179 -10.96 -1.51 10.07
N LEU A 180 -10.45 -2.76 9.98
CA LEU A 180 -9.08 -3.10 10.41
C LEU A 180 -8.04 -2.38 9.52
N TYR A 181 -8.25 -2.40 8.21
CA TYR A 181 -7.39 -1.69 7.26
C TYR A 181 -7.35 -0.18 7.54
N ALA A 182 -8.51 0.43 7.81
CA ALA A 182 -8.60 1.84 8.15
C ALA A 182 -7.88 2.16 9.46
N TYR A 183 -8.09 1.34 10.50
CA TYR A 183 -7.48 1.54 11.81
C TYR A 183 -5.95 1.48 11.75
N ILE A 184 -5.37 0.43 11.13
CA ILE A 184 -3.91 0.31 11.00
C ILE A 184 -3.34 1.49 10.20
N GLY A 185 -4.02 1.93 9.13
CA GLY A 185 -3.58 3.09 8.36
C GLY A 185 -3.61 4.41 9.13
N ILE A 186 -4.57 4.58 10.04
CA ILE A 186 -4.63 5.74 10.95
C ILE A 186 -3.47 5.67 11.94
N VAL A 187 -3.22 4.49 12.54
CA VAL A 187 -2.10 4.29 13.47
C VAL A 187 -0.76 4.57 12.79
N ASP A 188 -0.55 4.10 11.56
CA ASP A 188 0.66 4.42 10.76
C ASP A 188 0.85 5.93 10.60
N THR A 189 -0.22 6.64 10.23
CA THR A 189 -0.17 8.08 10.02
C THR A 189 0.10 8.85 11.31
N MET A 190 -0.53 8.43 12.43
CA MET A 190 -0.28 9.03 13.74
C MET A 190 1.14 8.76 14.25
N LEU A 191 1.68 7.57 13.98
CA LEU A 191 3.06 7.23 14.31
C LEU A 191 4.04 8.13 13.56
N LYS A 192 3.82 8.36 12.26
CA LYS A 192 4.64 9.28 11.45
C LYS A 192 4.55 10.73 11.93
N LEU A 193 3.37 11.16 12.35
CA LEU A 193 3.20 12.47 12.98
C LEU A 193 3.97 12.57 14.31
N ALA A 194 3.89 11.55 15.16
CA ALA A 194 4.64 11.50 16.42
C ALA A 194 6.15 11.54 16.18
N ILE A 195 6.66 10.85 15.15
CA ILE A 195 8.06 10.92 14.73
C ILE A 195 8.44 12.34 14.32
N ALA A 196 7.60 13.04 13.55
CA ALA A 196 7.86 14.41 13.15
C ALA A 196 7.97 15.37 14.35
N PHE A 197 7.14 15.20 15.37
CA PHE A 197 7.25 15.96 16.62
C PHE A 197 8.51 15.59 17.43
N LEU A 198 8.79 14.29 17.55
CA LEU A 198 9.97 13.80 18.28
C LEU A 198 11.27 14.34 17.69
N LEU A 199 11.32 14.43 16.36
CA LEU A 199 12.48 14.96 15.64
C LEU A 199 12.79 16.42 16.03
N GLY A 200 11.78 17.25 16.29
CA GLY A 200 11.95 18.63 16.71
C GLY A 200 12.58 18.81 18.10
N TRP A 201 12.65 17.75 18.92
CA TRP A 201 13.21 17.78 20.28
C TRP A 201 14.66 17.27 20.34
N ILE A 202 15.13 16.62 19.30
CA ILE A 202 16.46 15.97 19.27
C ILE A 202 17.38 16.81 18.40
N ALA A 203 18.41 17.41 19.03
CA ALA A 203 19.43 18.23 18.36
C ALA A 203 20.59 17.37 17.80
N TYR A 204 20.30 16.32 17.04
CA TYR A 204 21.27 15.47 16.36
C TYR A 204 21.06 15.55 14.84
N ASP A 205 21.82 14.80 14.04
CA ASP A 205 21.61 14.76 12.59
C ASP A 205 20.18 14.34 12.26
N SER A 206 19.33 15.36 12.08
CA SER A 206 17.86 15.20 11.96
C SER A 206 17.48 14.37 10.75
N LEU A 207 18.28 14.43 9.67
CA LEU A 207 17.99 13.70 8.43
C LEU A 207 18.18 12.19 8.59
N ALA A 208 19.34 11.75 9.08
CA ALA A 208 19.63 10.32 9.28
C ALA A 208 18.70 9.71 10.34
N LEU A 209 18.46 10.45 11.45
CA LEU A 209 17.53 10.04 12.49
C LEU A 209 16.10 9.87 11.95
N TYR A 210 15.64 10.80 11.12
CA TYR A 210 14.32 10.73 10.50
C TYR A 210 14.16 9.47 9.63
N GLY A 211 15.15 9.16 8.78
CA GLY A 211 15.17 7.95 7.97
C GLY A 211 15.09 6.68 8.81
N GLY A 212 15.89 6.62 9.90
CA GLY A 212 15.87 5.48 10.83
C GLY A 212 14.53 5.31 11.56
N LEU A 213 13.93 6.39 12.06
CA LEU A 213 12.62 6.35 12.71
C LEU A 213 11.50 5.94 11.75
N MET A 214 11.55 6.37 10.49
CA MET A 214 10.61 5.95 9.45
C MET A 214 10.74 4.45 9.13
N LEU A 215 11.96 3.91 9.12
CA LEU A 215 12.18 2.47 8.99
C LEU A 215 11.55 1.72 10.17
N VAL A 216 11.81 2.14 11.42
CA VAL A 216 11.23 1.54 12.61
C VAL A 216 9.70 1.58 12.56
N ALA A 217 9.11 2.71 12.17
CA ALA A 217 7.66 2.82 11.98
C ALA A 217 7.13 1.79 10.97
N THR A 218 7.80 1.65 9.82
CA THR A 218 7.41 0.68 8.80
C THR A 218 7.48 -0.76 9.31
N ILE A 219 8.52 -1.11 10.07
CA ILE A 219 8.65 -2.43 10.71
C ILE A 219 7.49 -2.67 11.69
N VAL A 220 7.21 -1.70 12.57
CA VAL A 220 6.12 -1.80 13.56
C VAL A 220 4.78 -2.00 12.87
N ILE A 221 4.48 -1.25 11.82
CA ILE A 221 3.23 -1.38 11.07
C ILE A 221 3.16 -2.72 10.32
N THR A 222 4.27 -3.17 9.74
CA THR A 222 4.32 -4.50 9.09
C THR A 222 4.03 -5.61 10.11
N LEU A 223 4.64 -5.55 11.29
CA LEU A 223 4.37 -6.50 12.38
C LEU A 223 2.91 -6.42 12.85
N ALA A 224 2.32 -5.22 12.92
CA ALA A 224 0.91 -5.05 13.25
C ALA A 224 0.00 -5.74 12.23
N TYR A 225 0.28 -5.62 10.92
CA TYR A 225 -0.47 -6.33 9.87
C TYR A 225 -0.34 -7.85 10.01
N VAL A 226 0.87 -8.35 10.23
CA VAL A 226 1.14 -9.79 10.47
C VAL A 226 0.36 -10.29 11.69
N MET A 227 0.45 -9.58 12.82
CA MET A 227 -0.22 -9.93 14.06
C MET A 227 -1.75 -9.93 13.90
N VAL A 228 -2.31 -8.88 13.31
CA VAL A 228 -3.76 -8.77 13.08
C VAL A 228 -4.24 -9.89 12.16
N CYS A 229 -3.52 -10.21 11.09
CA CYS A 229 -3.88 -11.30 10.20
C CYS A 229 -3.81 -12.66 10.93
N HIS A 230 -2.77 -12.90 11.70
CA HIS A 230 -2.61 -14.16 12.46
C HIS A 230 -3.71 -14.36 13.51
N LEU A 231 -4.10 -13.29 14.21
CA LEU A 231 -5.14 -13.35 15.24
C LEU A 231 -6.56 -13.43 14.66
N SER A 232 -6.81 -12.70 13.55
CA SER A 232 -8.15 -12.57 12.96
C SER A 232 -8.52 -13.71 12.01
N PHE A 233 -7.54 -14.32 11.34
CA PHE A 233 -7.76 -15.31 10.29
C PHE A 233 -7.08 -16.65 10.60
N LYS A 234 -7.50 -17.29 11.70
CA LYS A 234 -6.94 -18.57 12.19
C LYS A 234 -7.06 -19.74 11.20
N GLU A 235 -7.96 -19.61 10.24
CA GLU A 235 -8.20 -20.62 9.18
C GLU A 235 -7.09 -20.57 8.11
N ILE A 236 -6.41 -19.43 7.98
CA ILE A 236 -5.36 -19.21 6.99
C ILE A 236 -4.01 -19.54 7.63
N ARG A 237 -3.42 -20.65 7.16
CA ARG A 237 -2.09 -21.07 7.63
C ARG A 237 -1.08 -20.93 6.51
N TYR A 238 0.08 -20.38 6.83
CA TYR A 238 1.20 -20.36 5.91
C TYR A 238 1.66 -21.79 5.61
N GLN A 239 1.82 -22.09 4.32
CA GLN A 239 2.27 -23.38 3.82
C GLN A 239 3.44 -23.12 2.87
N CYS A 240 4.60 -23.71 3.13
CA CYS A 240 5.76 -23.61 2.25
C CYS A 240 5.56 -24.54 1.02
N ILE A 241 4.62 -24.17 0.13
CA ILE A 241 4.29 -24.92 -1.09
C ILE A 241 4.52 -24.01 -2.29
N TRP A 242 5.25 -24.51 -3.28
CA TRP A 242 5.44 -23.83 -4.57
C TRP A 242 4.55 -24.46 -5.61
N ASP A 243 3.53 -23.74 -6.05
CA ASP A 243 2.62 -24.15 -7.13
C ASP A 243 2.87 -23.30 -8.38
N THR A 244 3.52 -23.92 -9.39
CA THR A 244 3.88 -23.24 -10.64
C THR A 244 2.66 -22.78 -11.46
N ARG A 245 1.52 -23.46 -11.34
CA ARG A 245 0.29 -23.05 -12.04
C ARG A 245 -0.27 -21.80 -11.39
N LEU A 246 -0.32 -21.78 -10.08
CA LEU A 246 -0.78 -20.62 -9.31
C LEU A 246 0.16 -19.44 -9.49
N PHE A 247 1.48 -19.66 -9.45
CA PHE A 247 2.49 -18.66 -9.78
C PHE A 247 2.25 -18.04 -11.15
N GLY A 248 2.12 -18.87 -12.20
CA GLY A 248 1.88 -18.39 -13.56
C GLY A 248 0.57 -17.60 -13.69
N SER A 249 -0.48 -17.99 -12.97
CA SER A 249 -1.75 -17.27 -12.97
C SER A 249 -1.67 -15.91 -12.28
N LEU A 250 -1.03 -15.84 -11.11
CA LEU A 250 -0.84 -14.60 -10.36
C LEU A 250 0.05 -13.61 -11.11
N THR A 251 1.20 -14.06 -11.61
CA THR A 251 2.16 -13.20 -12.32
C THR A 251 1.63 -12.74 -13.67
N ARG A 252 0.95 -13.60 -14.43
CA ARG A 252 0.32 -13.21 -15.71
C ARG A 252 -0.71 -12.10 -15.51
N PHE A 253 -1.58 -12.24 -14.49
CA PHE A 253 -2.57 -11.20 -14.20
C PHE A 253 -1.90 -9.92 -13.69
N ALA A 254 -0.92 -10.04 -12.80
CA ALA A 254 -0.15 -8.90 -12.30
C ALA A 254 0.60 -8.15 -13.42
N SER A 255 1.15 -8.86 -14.40
CA SER A 255 1.82 -8.24 -15.56
C SER A 255 0.86 -7.41 -16.40
N TRP A 256 -0.36 -7.91 -16.67
CA TRP A 256 -1.38 -7.12 -17.37
C TRP A 256 -1.85 -5.92 -16.55
N SER A 257 -2.03 -6.10 -15.23
CA SER A 257 -2.36 -4.99 -14.31
C SER A 257 -1.24 -3.95 -14.27
N ALA A 258 0.03 -4.40 -14.27
CA ALA A 258 1.18 -3.51 -14.30
C ALA A 258 1.21 -2.64 -15.57
N LEU A 259 0.91 -3.21 -16.74
CA LEU A 259 0.79 -2.44 -17.98
C LEU A 259 -0.31 -1.37 -17.89
N GLY A 260 -1.45 -1.70 -17.26
CA GLY A 260 -2.53 -0.73 -17.01
C GLY A 260 -2.09 0.40 -16.08
N GLU A 261 -1.44 0.07 -14.96
CA GLU A 261 -0.89 1.04 -14.01
C GLU A 261 0.19 1.94 -14.65
N MET A 262 1.07 1.35 -15.47
CA MET A 262 2.07 2.10 -16.22
C MET A 262 1.41 3.04 -17.24
N ALA A 263 0.43 2.58 -18.00
CA ALA A 263 -0.29 3.40 -18.97
C ALA A 263 -0.99 4.58 -18.28
N TRP A 264 -1.62 4.35 -17.12
CA TRP A 264 -2.20 5.41 -16.31
C TRP A 264 -1.15 6.41 -15.81
N GLY A 265 -0.04 5.94 -15.29
CA GLY A 265 1.10 6.76 -14.87
C GLY A 265 1.67 7.60 -16.03
N PHE A 266 1.85 7.00 -17.20
CA PHE A 266 2.27 7.72 -18.40
C PHE A 266 1.24 8.77 -18.85
N THR A 267 -0.06 8.52 -18.71
CA THR A 267 -1.08 9.51 -19.04
C THR A 267 -0.97 10.74 -18.14
N LEU A 268 -0.81 10.54 -16.82
CA LEU A 268 -0.69 11.63 -15.86
C LEU A 268 0.63 12.40 -16.02
N GLN A 269 1.75 11.69 -16.06
CA GLN A 269 3.08 12.32 -16.16
C GLN A 269 3.42 12.77 -17.57
N GLY A 270 2.88 12.09 -18.59
CA GLY A 270 3.08 12.43 -19.98
C GLY A 270 2.53 13.81 -20.33
N VAL A 271 1.39 14.18 -19.78
CA VAL A 271 0.84 15.55 -19.93
C VAL A 271 1.81 16.58 -19.37
N ASN A 272 2.37 16.34 -18.17
CA ASN A 272 3.36 17.24 -17.57
C ASN A 272 4.63 17.37 -18.43
N ILE A 273 5.10 16.27 -19.02
CA ILE A 273 6.28 16.26 -19.91
C ILE A 273 5.97 17.06 -21.18
N VAL A 274 4.83 16.82 -21.81
CA VAL A 274 4.41 17.53 -23.02
C VAL A 274 4.24 19.02 -22.75
N LEU A 275 3.57 19.39 -21.66
CA LEU A 275 3.42 20.79 -21.27
C LEU A 275 4.79 21.46 -21.03
N ASN A 276 5.72 20.76 -20.37
CA ASN A 276 7.06 21.30 -20.15
C ASN A 276 7.84 21.49 -21.45
N LEU A 277 7.80 20.50 -22.36
CA LEU A 277 8.51 20.54 -23.64
C LEU A 277 8.00 21.62 -24.60
N PHE A 278 6.69 21.85 -24.65
CA PHE A 278 6.09 22.77 -25.63
C PHE A 278 5.74 24.15 -25.06
N PHE A 279 5.46 24.24 -23.76
CA PHE A 279 4.97 25.47 -23.13
C PHE A 279 5.85 25.98 -21.98
N GLY A 280 6.89 25.23 -21.63
CA GLY A 280 7.84 25.59 -20.60
C GLY A 280 7.35 25.39 -19.15
N THR A 281 8.22 25.74 -18.20
CA THR A 281 8.02 25.44 -16.77
C THR A 281 6.87 26.22 -16.13
N VAL A 282 6.57 27.43 -16.61
CA VAL A 282 5.52 28.29 -16.02
C VAL A 282 4.14 27.70 -16.26
N VAL A 283 3.86 27.23 -17.47
CA VAL A 283 2.56 26.60 -17.82
C VAL A 283 2.43 25.25 -17.12
N ASN A 284 3.52 24.50 -17.04
CA ASN A 284 3.54 23.24 -16.30
C ASN A 284 3.29 23.43 -14.79
N ALA A 285 3.76 24.51 -14.19
CA ALA A 285 3.52 24.83 -12.79
C ALA A 285 2.07 25.29 -12.50
N ALA A 286 1.38 25.80 -13.53
CA ALA A 286 -0.03 26.22 -13.42
C ALA A 286 -1.02 25.05 -13.61
N TYR A 287 -0.61 23.94 -14.24
CA TYR A 287 -1.41 22.72 -14.45
C TYR A 287 -1.38 21.83 -13.21
#